data_62930a2bac12b12a4992ee1e4a24e663
#
_entry.id   62930a2bac12b12a4992ee1e4a24e663
#
_cell.length_a   1.000
_cell.length_b   1.000
_cell.length_c   1.000
_cell.angle_alpha   90.00
_cell.angle_beta   90.00
_cell.angle_gamma   90.00
#
_symmetry.space_group_name_H-M   'P 1'
#
loop_
_entity.id
_entity.type
_entity.pdbx_description
1 polymer ?
#
loop_
_entity_poly.entity_id
_entity_poly.type
_entity_poly.pdbx_seq_one_letter_code
_entity_poly.pdbx_strand_id
1 'polypeptide(L)'
;MTTLEQIGGWADIPVDVEAEIDRKLMTVRQVLQLDAGSIVRLSRSAGDTISVLVGGAPFGSGEIVMLENTMGVRITELTGEE
;
A
#
# COMPACT_ATOMS: atom_id res chain seq x y z
N MET A 1 -13.28 24.54 10.67
CA MET A 1 -14.00 23.53 9.89
C MET A 1 -13.07 22.39 9.51
N THR A 2 -13.50 21.18 9.74
CA THR A 2 -12.68 20.02 9.41
C THR A 2 -12.88 19.64 7.94
N THR A 3 -11.95 18.86 7.42
CA THR A 3 -12.08 18.34 6.05
C THR A 3 -13.34 17.53 5.90
N LEU A 4 -13.71 16.79 6.93
CA LEU A 4 -14.92 15.98 6.90
C LEU A 4 -16.16 16.83 6.72
N GLU A 5 -16.21 17.95 7.41
CA GLU A 5 -17.35 18.87 7.27
C GLU A 5 -17.40 19.46 5.86
N GLN A 6 -16.24 19.75 5.27
CA GLN A 6 -16.18 20.31 3.93
C GLN A 6 -16.64 19.33 2.87
N ILE A 7 -16.39 18.05 3.09
CA ILE A 7 -16.75 17.00 2.14
C ILE A 7 -18.25 16.72 2.16
N GLY A 8 -18.87 16.85 3.34
CA GLY A 8 -20.30 16.58 3.46
C GLY A 8 -20.63 15.13 3.15
N GLY A 9 -21.57 14.91 2.24
CA GLY A 9 -22.03 13.57 1.91
C GLY A 9 -20.97 12.70 1.23
N TRP A 10 -19.93 13.31 0.68
CA TRP A 10 -18.84 12.54 0.05
C TRP A 10 -18.09 11.71 1.06
N ALA A 11 -18.19 12.05 2.34
CA ALA A 11 -17.46 11.35 3.39
C ALA A 11 -17.85 9.88 3.50
N ASP A 12 -19.01 9.51 3.02
CA ASP A 12 -19.49 8.14 3.14
C ASP A 12 -19.27 7.30 1.90
N ILE A 13 -18.56 7.83 0.92
CA ILE A 13 -18.26 7.08 -0.30
C ILE A 13 -17.07 6.18 -0.03
N PRO A 14 -17.23 4.87 -0.25
CA PRO A 14 -16.10 3.96 0.00
C PRO A 14 -15.01 4.10 -1.05
N VAL A 15 -13.78 3.95 -0.62
CA VAL A 15 -12.62 3.93 -1.51
C VAL A 15 -11.75 2.74 -1.14
N ASP A 16 -10.97 2.28 -2.11
CA ASP A 16 -10.04 1.18 -1.87
C ASP A 16 -8.76 1.68 -1.21
N VAL A 17 -8.33 0.93 -0.22
CA VAL A 17 -7.05 1.19 0.44
C VAL A 17 -6.18 -0.03 0.19
N GLU A 18 -4.99 0.20 -0.33
CA GLU A 18 -4.07 -0.88 -0.67
C GLU A 18 -2.74 -0.69 0.04
N ALA A 19 -2.14 -1.80 0.42
CA ALA A 19 -0.81 -1.80 0.99
C ALA A 19 0.11 -2.46 -0.02
N GLU A 20 1.11 -1.73 -0.49
CA GLU A 20 2.01 -2.21 -1.52
C GLU A 20 3.40 -2.38 -0.94
N ILE A 21 3.92 -3.59 -0.99
CA ILE A 21 5.23 -3.89 -0.41
C ILE A 21 6.34 -3.33 -1.28
N ASP A 22 6.27 -3.54 -2.58
CA ASP A 22 7.29 -3.10 -3.51
C ASP A 22 6.77 -3.20 -4.92
N ARG A 23 7.50 -2.61 -5.84
CA ARG A 23 7.22 -2.74 -7.26
C ARG A 23 8.48 -3.23 -7.94
N LYS A 24 8.30 -4.07 -8.92
CA LYS A 24 9.43 -4.61 -9.66
C LYS A 24 9.12 -4.57 -11.15
N LEU A 25 10.09 -4.08 -11.90
CA LEU A 25 9.96 -4.03 -13.35
C LEU A 25 10.51 -5.33 -13.91
N MET A 26 9.69 -6.02 -14.69
CA MET A 26 10.08 -7.28 -15.30
C MET A 26 9.68 -7.27 -16.77
N THR A 27 10.45 -7.96 -17.59
CA THR A 27 10.07 -8.10 -18.99
C THR A 27 8.93 -9.12 -19.10
N VAL A 28 8.20 -9.06 -20.22
CA VAL A 28 7.15 -10.03 -20.48
C VAL A 28 7.75 -11.45 -20.49
N ARG A 29 8.93 -11.59 -21.06
CA ARG A 29 9.60 -12.89 -21.10
C ARG A 29 9.84 -13.43 -19.69
N GLN A 30 10.30 -12.58 -18.79
CA GLN A 30 10.56 -12.98 -17.42
C GLN A 30 9.27 -13.39 -16.71
N VAL A 31 8.20 -12.64 -16.95
CA VAL A 31 6.91 -12.96 -16.32
C VAL A 31 6.40 -14.31 -16.81
N LEU A 32 6.56 -14.57 -18.11
CA LEU A 32 6.07 -15.82 -18.68
C LEU A 32 6.87 -17.04 -18.22
N GLN A 33 8.02 -16.84 -17.60
CA GLN A 33 8.83 -17.92 -17.07
C GLN A 33 8.49 -18.26 -15.63
N LEU A 34 7.55 -17.54 -15.03
CA LEU A 34 7.17 -17.79 -13.65
C LEU A 34 6.25 -18.99 -13.55
N ASP A 35 6.50 -19.82 -12.55
CA ASP A 35 5.72 -21.01 -12.25
C ASP A 35 5.40 -21.02 -10.77
N ALA A 36 4.56 -21.99 -10.40
CA ALA A 36 4.33 -22.22 -8.98
C ALA A 36 5.66 -22.58 -8.33
N GLY A 37 5.99 -21.91 -7.26
CA GLY A 37 7.27 -22.12 -6.58
C GLY A 37 8.35 -21.14 -6.98
N SER A 38 8.11 -20.34 -8.03
CA SER A 38 9.08 -19.32 -8.40
C SER A 38 9.17 -18.24 -7.32
N ILE A 39 10.33 -17.63 -7.21
CA ILE A 39 10.55 -16.56 -6.24
C ILE A 39 10.83 -15.28 -7.01
N VAL A 40 10.04 -14.26 -6.72
CA VAL A 40 10.28 -12.92 -7.26
C VAL A 40 10.98 -12.11 -6.18
N ARG A 41 12.21 -11.73 -6.46
CA ARG A 41 13.01 -11.00 -5.48
C ARG A 41 12.67 -9.52 -5.53
N LEU A 42 12.43 -8.95 -4.38
CA LEU A 42 12.13 -7.53 -4.24
C LEU A 42 13.36 -6.83 -3.71
N SER A 43 13.40 -5.53 -3.90
CA SER A 43 14.55 -4.74 -3.45
C SER A 43 14.41 -4.27 -2.00
N ARG A 44 13.23 -4.45 -1.42
CA ARG A 44 12.98 -4.03 -0.04
C ARG A 44 13.40 -5.09 0.94
N SER A 45 13.88 -4.65 2.09
CA SER A 45 14.21 -5.55 3.19
C SER A 45 12.99 -5.75 4.07
N ALA A 46 12.94 -6.89 4.74
CA ALA A 46 11.89 -7.10 5.73
C ALA A 46 12.04 -6.03 6.81
N GLY A 47 10.95 -5.39 7.15
CA GLY A 47 10.98 -4.33 8.14
C GLY A 47 11.00 -2.92 7.55
N ASP A 48 11.21 -2.81 6.24
CA ASP A 48 11.08 -1.52 5.59
C ASP A 48 9.62 -1.10 5.57
N THR A 49 9.39 0.20 5.48
CA THR A 49 8.03 0.69 5.37
C THR A 49 7.45 0.30 4.01
N ILE A 50 6.15 0.19 3.96
CA ILE A 50 5.43 -0.13 2.74
C ILE A 50 4.60 1.07 2.34
N SER A 51 4.20 1.09 1.08
CA SER A 51 3.40 2.19 0.54
C SER A 51 1.92 1.91 0.76
N VAL A 52 1.19 2.96 1.11
CA VAL A 52 -0.26 2.88 1.28
C VAL A 52 -0.89 3.74 0.20
N LEU A 53 -1.79 3.14 -0.55
CA LEU A 53 -2.48 3.80 -1.66
C LEU A 53 -3.96 3.90 -1.33
N VAL A 54 -4.56 5.00 -1.71
CA VAL A 54 -5.98 5.22 -1.53
C VAL A 54 -6.55 5.57 -2.89
N GLY A 55 -7.49 4.76 -3.38
CA GLY A 55 -8.05 4.96 -4.70
C GLY A 55 -6.99 4.90 -5.79
N GLY A 56 -5.93 4.16 -5.56
CA GLY A 56 -4.83 4.02 -6.52
C GLY A 56 -3.80 5.12 -6.46
N ALA A 57 -3.98 6.12 -5.63
CA ALA A 57 -3.04 7.24 -5.52
C ALA A 57 -2.21 7.11 -4.24
N PRO A 58 -0.96 7.57 -4.27
CA PRO A 58 -0.13 7.51 -3.07
C PRO A 58 -0.75 8.32 -1.94
N PHE A 59 -0.84 7.71 -0.76
CA PHE A 59 -1.41 8.36 0.42
C PHE A 59 -0.35 8.53 1.50
N GLY A 60 0.47 7.51 1.70
CA GLY A 60 1.49 7.57 2.73
C GLY A 60 2.27 6.29 2.79
N SER A 61 2.98 6.10 3.88
CA SER A 61 3.72 4.87 4.12
C SER A 61 3.44 4.39 5.53
N GLY A 62 3.74 3.13 5.78
CA GLY A 62 3.48 2.56 7.07
C GLY A 62 4.27 1.29 7.28
N GLU A 63 4.00 0.66 8.39
CA GLU A 63 4.66 -0.59 8.73
C GLU A 63 3.61 -1.64 9.05
N ILE A 64 3.96 -2.88 8.74
CA ILE A 64 3.05 -4.00 8.97
C ILE A 64 3.05 -4.32 10.46
N VAL A 65 1.87 -4.46 11.03
CA VAL A 65 1.72 -4.86 12.43
C VAL A 65 0.78 -6.05 12.51
N MET A 66 0.98 -6.85 13.53
CA MET A 66 0.12 -8.01 13.75
C MET A 66 -0.91 -7.68 14.81
N LEU A 67 -2.16 -7.99 14.51
CA LEU A 67 -3.28 -7.73 15.40
C LEU A 67 -3.97 -9.07 15.68
N GLU A 68 -3.53 -9.75 16.73
CA GLU A 68 -4.04 -11.08 17.04
C GLU A 68 -3.86 -11.99 15.84
N ASN A 69 -4.93 -12.32 15.14
CA ASN A 69 -4.85 -13.22 13.99
C ASN A 69 -4.87 -12.53 12.66
N THR A 70 -4.82 -11.20 12.64
CA THR A 70 -4.88 -10.45 11.40
C THR A 70 -3.68 -9.53 11.30
N MET A 71 -3.47 -9.01 10.08
CA MET A 71 -2.42 -8.04 9.85
C MET A 71 -3.03 -6.68 9.66
N GLY A 72 -2.31 -5.67 10.10
CA GLY A 72 -2.70 -4.29 9.86
C GLY A 72 -1.51 -3.50 9.41
N VAL A 73 -1.75 -2.26 9.05
CA VAL A 73 -0.68 -1.34 8.67
C VAL A 73 -0.79 -0.11 9.54
N ARG A 74 0.31 0.22 10.22
CA ARG A 74 0.37 1.45 11.02
C ARG A 74 0.92 2.55 10.15
N ILE A 75 0.16 3.61 9.98
CA ILE A 75 0.60 4.73 9.13
C ILE A 75 1.71 5.48 9.88
N THR A 76 2.84 5.68 9.20
CA THR A 76 3.98 6.38 9.79
C THR A 76 4.21 7.74 9.15
N GLU A 77 3.83 7.89 7.89
CA GLU A 77 3.98 9.16 7.18
C GLU A 77 2.86 9.35 6.20
N LEU A 78 2.48 10.59 5.97
CA LEU A 78 1.49 10.92 4.94
C LEU A 78 2.20 11.59 3.78
N THR A 79 1.78 11.22 2.57
CA THR A 79 2.34 11.74 1.34
C THR A 79 1.60 13.02 0.95
N GLY A 80 2.33 13.95 0.35
CA GLY A 80 1.71 15.17 -0.15
C GLY A 80 1.44 16.21 0.89
N GLU A 81 2.01 16.04 2.06
CA GLU A 81 1.92 17.05 3.12
C GLU A 81 2.75 18.25 2.75
N GLU A 82 2.23 19.43 3.00
CA GLU A 82 2.94 20.66 2.68
C GLU A 82 3.52 21.32 3.90
#